data_d081f33152c0c5ae72611e5453ff43a8
#
_entry.id   d081f33152c0c5ae72611e5453ff43a8
#
_cell.length_a   1.000
_cell.length_b   1.000
_cell.length_c   1.000
_cell.angle_alpha   90.00
_cell.angle_beta   90.00
_cell.angle_gamma   90.00
#
_symmetry.space_group_name_H-M   'P 1'
#
loop_
_entity.id
_entity.type
_entity.pdbx_description
1 polymer ?
#
loop_
_entity_poly.entity_id
_entity_poly.type
_entity_poly.pdbx_seq_one_letter_code
_entity_poly.pdbx_strand_id
1 'polypeptide(L)'
;MVTIKQLTETDYVEGVINQDRSVLARAITLIESTHADHRALADSVLTKLLPHAGRARRVGITGVPGVGKSTFIETFGKQLTSTGARVAVLAVDPTSA
;
A
#
# COMPACT_ATOMS: atom_id res chain seq x y z
N MET A 1 -10.46 26.95 4.27
CA MET A 1 -9.61 26.21 3.34
C MET A 1 -8.65 25.33 4.11
N VAL A 2 -8.61 24.06 3.76
CA VAL A 2 -7.69 23.14 4.43
C VAL A 2 -6.34 23.21 3.73
N THR A 3 -5.31 23.56 4.49
CA THR A 3 -3.96 23.55 4.00
C THR A 3 -3.42 22.13 4.10
N ILE A 4 -2.99 21.56 2.96
CA ILE A 4 -2.39 20.24 2.97
C ILE A 4 -1.01 20.38 3.60
N LYS A 5 -0.85 19.78 4.78
CA LYS A 5 0.41 19.79 5.47
C LYS A 5 1.42 18.92 4.73
N GLN A 6 2.60 19.46 4.52
CA GLN A 6 3.67 18.66 3.93
C GLN A 6 4.25 17.76 5.02
N LEU A 7 4.26 16.47 4.74
CA LEU A 7 4.73 15.47 5.70
C LEU A 7 6.25 15.37 5.67
N THR A 8 6.83 15.22 6.86
CA THR A 8 8.26 14.95 6.99
C THR A 8 8.52 13.45 6.85
N GLU A 9 9.79 13.09 6.73
CA GLU A 9 10.18 11.68 6.72
C GLU A 9 9.62 10.94 7.94
N THR A 10 9.76 11.52 9.13
CA THR A 10 9.24 10.92 10.36
C THR A 10 7.72 10.76 10.30
N ASP A 11 7.01 11.76 9.79
CA ASP A 11 5.56 11.69 9.66
C ASP A 11 5.14 10.50 8.79
N TYR A 12 5.82 10.29 7.67
CA TYR A 12 5.53 9.15 6.80
C TYR A 12 5.79 7.83 7.50
N VAL A 13 6.96 7.68 8.10
CA VAL A 13 7.35 6.42 8.74
C VAL A 13 6.42 6.08 9.89
N GLU A 14 6.18 7.02 10.78
CA GLU A 14 5.31 6.79 11.95
C GLU A 14 3.86 6.52 11.53
N GLY A 15 3.36 7.27 10.54
CA GLY A 15 2.00 7.08 10.07
C GLY A 15 1.78 5.72 9.46
N VAL A 16 2.74 5.23 8.67
CA VAL A 16 2.64 3.91 8.08
C VAL A 16 2.69 2.82 9.16
N ILE A 17 3.61 2.94 10.11
CA ILE A 17 3.74 1.97 11.20
C ILE A 17 2.47 1.96 12.06
N ASN A 18 1.89 3.12 12.31
CA ASN A 18 0.69 3.27 13.13
C ASN A 18 -0.60 3.01 12.37
N GLN A 19 -0.51 2.55 11.12
CA GLN A 19 -1.68 2.16 10.32
C GLN A 19 -2.59 3.34 9.98
N ASP A 20 -2.03 4.51 9.81
CA ASP A 20 -2.77 5.66 9.35
C ASP A 20 -2.95 5.56 7.83
N ARG A 21 -4.18 5.28 7.40
CA ARG A 21 -4.47 5.08 5.97
C ARG A 21 -4.21 6.31 5.13
N SER A 22 -4.46 7.48 5.69
CA SER A 22 -4.22 8.74 5.00
C SER A 22 -2.73 8.92 4.70
N VAL A 23 -1.89 8.65 5.70
CA VAL A 23 -0.44 8.72 5.53
C VAL A 23 0.05 7.64 4.61
N LEU A 24 -0.49 6.43 4.72
CA LEU A 24 -0.12 5.33 3.83
C LEU A 24 -0.39 5.69 2.37
N ALA A 25 -1.56 6.25 2.09
CA ALA A 25 -1.89 6.66 0.72
C ALA A 25 -0.91 7.71 0.20
N ARG A 26 -0.55 8.67 1.03
CA ARG A 26 0.43 9.70 0.65
C ARG A 26 1.83 9.14 0.49
N ALA A 27 2.19 8.15 1.30
CA ALA A 27 3.48 7.46 1.17
C ALA A 27 3.56 6.71 -0.15
N ILE A 28 2.50 6.03 -0.55
CA ILE A 28 2.46 5.33 -1.84
C ILE A 28 2.62 6.33 -2.98
N THR A 29 1.92 7.44 -2.91
CA THR A 29 2.04 8.50 -3.93
C THR A 29 3.47 9.03 -4.00
N LEU A 30 4.10 9.24 -2.85
CA LEU A 30 5.48 9.71 -2.80
C LEU A 30 6.43 8.72 -3.48
N ILE A 31 6.29 7.44 -3.15
CA ILE A 31 7.17 6.38 -3.66
C ILE A 31 6.99 6.20 -5.17
N GLU A 32 5.78 6.33 -5.67
CA GLU A 32 5.49 6.21 -7.10
C GLU A 32 5.80 7.46 -7.89
N SER A 33 6.11 8.56 -7.22
CA SER A 33 6.40 9.81 -7.91
C SER A 33 7.66 9.71 -8.75
N THR A 34 7.60 10.26 -9.96
CA THR A 34 8.76 10.37 -10.83
C THR A 34 9.52 11.68 -10.65
N HIS A 35 9.04 12.51 -9.75
CA HIS A 35 9.65 13.81 -9.49
C HIS A 35 10.99 13.63 -8.78
N ALA A 36 12.02 14.31 -9.30
CA ALA A 36 13.35 14.19 -8.72
C ALA A 36 13.40 14.64 -7.26
N ASP A 37 12.61 15.66 -6.93
CA ASP A 37 12.58 16.21 -5.57
C ASP A 37 12.01 15.21 -4.55
N HIS A 38 11.24 14.23 -5.01
CA HIS A 38 10.64 13.24 -4.12
C HIS A 38 11.52 12.02 -3.92
N ARG A 39 12.52 11.84 -4.76
CA ARG A 39 13.30 10.59 -4.76
C ARG A 39 14.05 10.37 -3.46
N ALA A 40 14.73 11.40 -2.97
CA ALA A 40 15.53 11.28 -1.76
C ALA A 40 14.65 10.98 -0.55
N LEU A 41 13.52 11.67 -0.44
CA LEU A 41 12.58 11.44 0.66
C LEU A 41 11.97 10.05 0.56
N ALA A 42 11.57 9.63 -0.61
CA ALA A 42 10.99 8.30 -0.83
C ALA A 42 11.98 7.20 -0.43
N ASP A 43 13.24 7.33 -0.85
CA ASP A 43 14.27 6.35 -0.53
C ASP A 43 14.52 6.27 0.97
N SER A 44 14.55 7.42 1.65
CA SER A 44 14.73 7.47 3.10
C SER A 44 13.56 6.82 3.83
N VAL A 45 12.33 7.11 3.40
CA VAL A 45 11.13 6.52 4.00
C VAL A 45 11.15 5.01 3.82
N LEU A 46 11.42 4.52 2.61
CA LEU A 46 11.50 3.09 2.36
C LEU A 46 12.58 2.41 3.20
N THR A 47 13.75 3.02 3.29
CA THR A 47 14.85 2.45 4.07
C THR A 47 14.46 2.28 5.53
N LYS A 48 13.76 3.25 6.10
CA LYS A 48 13.34 3.18 7.50
C LYS A 48 12.19 2.23 7.72
N LEU A 49 11.38 1.94 6.69
CA LEU A 49 10.29 0.99 6.80
C LEU A 49 10.72 -0.45 6.59
N LEU A 50 11.87 -0.69 5.96
CA LEU A 50 12.34 -2.04 5.67
C LEU A 50 12.40 -2.97 6.88
N PRO A 51 12.88 -2.54 8.07
CA PRO A 51 12.90 -3.43 9.23
C PRO A 51 11.52 -3.90 9.67
N HIS A 52 10.47 -3.19 9.29
CA HIS A 52 9.09 -3.52 9.64
C HIS A 52 8.39 -4.35 8.55
N ALA A 53 9.06 -4.61 7.45
CA ALA A 53 8.49 -5.33 6.31
C ALA A 53 8.79 -6.83 6.41
N GLY A 54 8.15 -7.59 5.53
CA GLY A 54 8.47 -9.01 5.36
C GLY A 54 7.70 -9.96 6.24
N ARG A 55 6.80 -9.47 7.08
CA ARG A 55 5.99 -10.32 7.96
C ARG A 55 4.66 -10.73 7.36
N ALA A 56 4.26 -10.09 6.28
CA ALA A 56 2.98 -10.37 5.66
C ALA A 56 3.04 -11.66 4.84
N ARG A 57 1.95 -12.40 4.84
CA ARG A 57 1.78 -13.49 3.90
C ARG A 57 1.35 -12.91 2.57
N ARG A 58 1.93 -13.42 1.51
CA ARG A 58 1.62 -12.99 0.15
C ARG A 58 0.93 -14.12 -0.57
N VAL A 59 -0.25 -13.83 -1.08
CA VAL A 59 -1.06 -14.81 -1.81
C VAL A 59 -1.26 -14.29 -3.22
N GLY A 60 -0.84 -15.07 -4.20
CA GLY A 60 -1.07 -14.75 -5.60
C GLY A 60 -2.37 -15.37 -6.07
N ILE A 61 -3.22 -14.55 -6.69
CA ILE A 61 -4.48 -15.01 -7.25
C ILE A 61 -4.44 -14.73 -8.75
N THR A 62 -4.51 -15.78 -9.54
CA THR A 62 -4.49 -15.68 -10.98
C THR A 62 -5.75 -16.27 -11.57
N GLY A 63 -6.08 -15.86 -12.78
CA GLY A 63 -7.23 -16.38 -13.49
C GLY A 63 -7.59 -15.46 -14.64
N VAL A 64 -8.29 -16.01 -15.60
CA VAL A 64 -8.76 -15.22 -16.72
C VAL A 64 -9.90 -14.30 -16.26
N PRO A 65 -10.08 -13.15 -16.92
CA PRO A 65 -11.20 -12.26 -16.59
C PRO A 65 -12.54 -12.97 -16.73
N GLY A 66 -13.46 -12.67 -15.82
CA GLY A 66 -14.80 -13.22 -15.89
C GLY A 66 -15.04 -14.54 -15.17
N VAL A 67 -14.03 -15.09 -14.51
CA VAL A 67 -14.20 -16.35 -13.78
C VAL A 67 -14.47 -16.16 -12.28
N GLY A 68 -14.88 -14.98 -11.88
CA GLY A 68 -15.23 -14.72 -10.49
C GLY A 68 -14.05 -14.40 -9.59
N LYS A 69 -12.91 -14.06 -10.15
CA LYS A 69 -11.70 -13.75 -9.38
C LYS A 69 -11.94 -12.57 -8.42
N SER A 70 -12.60 -11.52 -8.89
CA SER A 70 -12.88 -10.36 -8.06
C SER A 70 -13.80 -10.70 -6.90
N THR A 71 -14.82 -11.54 -7.15
CA THR A 71 -15.73 -12.00 -6.11
C THR A 71 -14.98 -12.82 -5.06
N PHE A 72 -14.08 -13.70 -5.50
CA PHE A 72 -13.27 -14.48 -4.59
C PHE A 72 -12.40 -13.59 -3.71
N ILE A 73 -11.73 -12.60 -4.30
CA ILE A 73 -10.87 -11.69 -3.56
C ILE A 73 -11.69 -10.93 -2.51
N GLU A 74 -12.87 -10.46 -2.86
CA GLU A 74 -13.73 -9.74 -1.94
C GLU A 74 -14.16 -10.61 -0.77
N THR A 75 -14.63 -11.83 -1.05
CA THR A 75 -15.11 -12.75 -0.03
C THR A 75 -13.97 -13.18 0.89
N PHE A 76 -12.83 -13.55 0.31
CA PHE A 76 -11.66 -13.97 1.07
C PHE A 76 -11.12 -12.83 1.93
N GLY A 77 -11.05 -11.63 1.36
CA GLY A 77 -10.62 -10.45 2.10
C GLY A 77 -11.51 -10.14 3.28
N LYS A 78 -12.82 -10.19 3.10
CA LYS A 78 -13.77 -9.97 4.19
C LYS A 78 -13.62 -11.02 5.28
N GLN A 79 -13.41 -12.27 4.90
CA GLN A 79 -13.22 -13.34 5.88
C GLN A 79 -11.97 -13.11 6.69
N LEU A 80 -10.87 -12.72 6.06
CA LEU A 80 -9.62 -12.44 6.76
C LEU A 80 -9.74 -11.23 7.67
N THR A 81 -10.37 -10.15 7.20
CA THR A 81 -10.51 -8.96 8.03
C THR A 81 -11.41 -9.20 9.22
N SER A 82 -12.38 -10.10 9.10
CA SER A 82 -13.25 -10.45 10.24
C SER A 82 -12.48 -11.14 11.36
N THR A 83 -11.32 -11.71 11.06
CA THR A 83 -10.46 -12.31 12.09
C THR A 83 -9.46 -11.32 12.68
N GLY A 84 -9.52 -10.07 12.27
CA GLY A 84 -8.59 -9.04 12.74
C GLY A 84 -7.36 -8.86 11.85
N ALA A 85 -7.25 -9.63 10.77
CA ALA A 85 -6.13 -9.48 9.85
C ALA A 85 -6.25 -8.20 9.02
N ARG A 86 -5.11 -7.63 8.66
CA ARG A 86 -5.05 -6.51 7.75
C ARG A 86 -4.69 -7.02 6.37
N VAL A 87 -5.45 -6.57 5.39
CA VAL A 87 -5.34 -7.07 4.02
C VAL A 87 -5.11 -5.90 3.07
N ALA A 88 -4.15 -6.08 2.17
CA ALA A 88 -3.95 -5.17 1.05
C ALA A 88 -4.07 -5.97 -0.24
N VAL A 89 -4.75 -5.39 -1.21
CA VAL A 89 -4.89 -6.01 -2.52
C VAL A 89 -4.08 -5.19 -3.52
N LEU A 90 -3.11 -5.85 -4.15
CA LEU A 90 -2.29 -5.24 -5.19
C LEU A 90 -2.72 -5.84 -6.52
N ALA A 91 -3.39 -5.03 -7.30
CA ALA A 91 -3.86 -5.47 -8.61
C ALA A 91 -2.78 -5.21 -9.65
N VAL A 92 -2.48 -6.23 -10.43
CA VAL A 92 -1.62 -6.08 -11.60
C VAL A 92 -2.50 -6.26 -12.82
N ASP A 93 -2.56 -5.24 -13.67
CA ASP A 93 -3.38 -5.29 -14.87
C ASP A 93 -2.53 -5.81 -16.03
N PRO A 94 -2.73 -7.07 -16.42
CA PRO A 94 -1.95 -7.65 -17.53
C PRO A 94 -2.40 -7.14 -18.89
N THR A 95 -3.52 -6.43 -18.96
CA THR A 95 -4.09 -5.97 -20.23
C THR A 95 -3.82 -4.52 -20.50
N SER A 96 -2.91 -3.92 -19.77
CA SER A 96 -2.56 -2.52 -19.94
C SER A 96 -1.83 -2.24 -21.25
N ALA A 97 -2.18 -2.94 -22.24
CA ALA A 97 -1.59 -2.73 -23.57
C ALA A 97 -2.08 -1.43 -24.19
#